data_6e3fc324ffc8b1bc02dd81315c866c58
#
_entry.id   6e3fc324ffc8b1bc02dd81315c866c58
#
_cell.length_a   1.000
_cell.length_b   1.000
_cell.length_c   1.000
_cell.angle_alpha   90.00
_cell.angle_beta   90.00
_cell.angle_gamma   90.00
#
_symmetry.space_group_name_H-M   'P 1'
#
loop_
_entity.id
_entity.type
_entity.pdbx_description
1 polymer ?
#
loop_
_entity_poly.entity_id
_entity_poly.type
_entity_poly.pdbx_seq_one_letter_code
_entity_poly.pdbx_strand_id
1 'polypeptide(L)'
;MTSPNRKFSPFRIFAIAAASCLFFVGACGGGGGEDKGPNAESSSENATGDSASTQESQSDETPSGGDCVLEVNADCSGADLSGQDLSAIVAPGINLRGANLSGAILDGALLVGAKLTGADLSGASLAHTNLSAATLTQVRAPATVFFETNLTHVDLTQADLNTAVMIGTNLSSANLTGASVEGLIDRRTEKCGTIWTDGSLDNSGC
;
A
#
# COMPACT_ATOMS: atom_id res chain seq x y z
N MET A 1 -43.05 -12.20 10.89
CA MET A 1 -41.81 -11.58 11.39
C MET A 1 -40.94 -11.34 10.18
N THR A 2 -40.95 -10.13 9.67
CA THR A 2 -40.39 -9.71 8.39
C THR A 2 -38.97 -9.22 8.60
N SER A 3 -38.03 -9.83 7.91
CA SER A 3 -36.63 -9.46 7.87
C SER A 3 -36.42 -8.16 7.08
N PRO A 4 -35.61 -7.19 7.53
CA PRO A 4 -35.37 -5.98 6.75
C PRO A 4 -34.36 -6.25 5.65
N ASN A 5 -34.79 -5.95 4.45
CA ASN A 5 -34.05 -5.98 3.19
C ASN A 5 -32.95 -4.89 3.19
N ARG A 6 -31.66 -5.26 3.32
CA ARG A 6 -30.55 -4.33 3.14
C ARG A 6 -30.36 -4.11 1.64
N LYS A 7 -30.66 -2.92 1.20
CA LYS A 7 -30.35 -2.44 -0.16
C LYS A 7 -28.83 -2.30 -0.29
N PHE A 8 -28.22 -3.14 -1.11
CA PHE A 8 -26.87 -2.95 -1.58
C PHE A 8 -26.83 -1.73 -2.50
N SER A 9 -26.05 -0.75 -2.15
CA SER A 9 -25.69 0.35 -3.05
C SER A 9 -24.56 -0.13 -3.97
N PRO A 10 -24.68 0.01 -5.30
CA PRO A 10 -23.61 -0.41 -6.20
C PRO A 10 -22.46 0.58 -6.11
N PHE A 11 -21.31 0.12 -5.63
CA PHE A 11 -20.07 0.83 -5.68
C PHE A 11 -19.72 1.19 -7.13
N ARG A 12 -19.52 2.46 -7.40
CA ARG A 12 -19.06 2.95 -8.70
C ARG A 12 -17.54 2.72 -8.79
N ILE A 13 -17.15 1.69 -9.51
CA ILE A 13 -15.76 1.50 -9.95
C ILE A 13 -15.50 2.57 -11.01
N PHE A 14 -14.75 3.61 -10.68
CA PHE A 14 -14.18 4.50 -11.67
C PHE A 14 -12.99 3.82 -12.32
N ALA A 15 -13.20 3.22 -13.48
CA ALA A 15 -12.13 2.83 -14.36
C ALA A 15 -11.49 4.10 -14.94
N ILE A 16 -10.29 4.42 -14.53
CA ILE A 16 -9.51 5.49 -15.16
C ILE A 16 -8.98 4.93 -16.48
N ALA A 17 -9.60 5.38 -17.58
CA ALA A 17 -9.13 5.12 -18.93
C ALA A 17 -7.72 5.71 -19.11
N ALA A 18 -6.77 4.87 -19.51
CA ALA A 18 -5.45 5.28 -19.92
C ALA A 18 -5.55 6.23 -21.12
N ALA A 19 -5.22 7.49 -20.91
CA ALA A 19 -5.05 8.45 -21.99
C ALA A 19 -3.71 8.19 -22.68
N SER A 20 -3.78 7.66 -23.90
CA SER A 20 -2.66 7.54 -24.84
C SER A 20 -2.10 8.91 -25.16
N CYS A 21 -0.90 9.24 -24.69
CA CYS A 21 -0.12 10.34 -25.23
C CYS A 21 0.51 9.93 -26.57
N LEU A 22 -0.07 10.41 -27.66
CA LEU A 22 0.55 10.38 -28.98
C LEU A 22 1.77 11.31 -28.99
N PHE A 23 2.92 10.73 -29.32
CA PHE A 23 4.14 11.45 -29.68
C PHE A 23 3.92 12.23 -30.98
N PHE A 24 4.06 13.55 -30.94
CA PHE A 24 4.31 14.35 -32.13
C PHE A 24 5.79 14.75 -32.14
N VAL A 25 6.50 14.17 -33.08
CA VAL A 25 7.84 14.62 -33.49
C VAL A 25 7.65 15.80 -34.45
N GLY A 26 8.22 16.92 -34.10
CA GLY A 26 8.32 18.08 -35.01
C GLY A 26 9.67 18.75 -34.83
N ALA A 27 10.47 18.64 -35.87
CA ALA A 27 11.82 19.15 -35.96
C ALA A 27 11.87 20.59 -36.49
N CYS A 28 13.04 21.21 -36.27
CA CYS A 28 13.72 22.27 -37.01
C CYS A 28 13.59 23.73 -36.57
N GLY A 29 14.76 24.30 -36.32
CA GLY A 29 15.26 25.53 -36.95
C GLY A 29 15.56 26.66 -35.97
N GLY A 30 16.73 26.89 -35.57
CA GLY A 30 17.81 27.73 -35.96
C GLY A 30 17.60 29.24 -35.71
N GLY A 31 18.60 29.88 -35.10
CA GLY A 31 18.79 31.31 -35.24
C GLY A 31 19.04 32.07 -33.92
N GLY A 32 20.27 32.44 -33.74
CA GLY A 32 20.97 33.20 -32.78
C GLY A 32 20.61 34.69 -32.65
N GLY A 33 21.19 35.33 -31.66
CA GLY A 33 21.16 36.79 -31.48
C GLY A 33 21.47 37.20 -30.05
N GLU A 34 22.70 37.62 -29.84
CA GLU A 34 23.22 38.31 -28.66
C GLU A 34 22.48 39.65 -28.42
N ASP A 35 22.34 40.15 -27.21
CA ASP A 35 23.12 41.23 -26.64
C ASP A 35 22.47 41.84 -25.36
N LYS A 36 23.36 42.05 -24.37
CA LYS A 36 23.45 43.15 -23.40
C LYS A 36 22.28 43.53 -22.47
N GLY A 37 22.61 43.47 -21.17
CA GLY A 37 22.01 44.27 -20.09
C GLY A 37 22.41 45.78 -20.25
N PRO A 38 22.23 46.65 -19.26
CA PRO A 38 22.16 46.46 -17.80
C PRO A 38 21.15 47.39 -17.05
N ASN A 39 21.09 47.16 -15.76
CA ASN A 39 21.01 48.14 -14.63
C ASN A 39 19.68 48.79 -14.22
N ALA A 40 19.44 48.60 -12.96
CA ALA A 40 19.37 49.54 -11.84
C ALA A 40 18.00 49.98 -11.32
N GLU A 41 17.94 49.83 -10.01
CA GLU A 41 17.38 50.69 -8.94
C GLU A 41 15.88 50.66 -8.65
N SER A 42 15.63 50.04 -7.49
CA SER A 42 15.24 50.72 -6.22
C SER A 42 13.85 51.36 -6.22
N SER A 43 13.00 50.85 -5.37
CA SER A 43 12.49 51.60 -4.21
C SER A 43 11.48 50.75 -3.43
N SER A 44 11.70 50.81 -2.13
CA SER A 44 10.86 50.38 -1.04
C SER A 44 9.49 51.06 -1.04
N GLU A 45 8.44 50.33 -0.70
CA GLU A 45 7.46 50.89 0.22
C GLU A 45 6.74 49.80 1.02
N ASN A 46 6.72 50.08 2.29
CA ASN A 46 6.21 49.35 3.42
C ASN A 46 4.68 49.52 3.49
N ALA A 47 3.94 48.43 3.60
CA ALA A 47 2.57 48.51 4.12
C ALA A 47 2.29 47.31 5.02
N THR A 48 2.23 47.59 6.29
CA THR A 48 1.68 46.83 7.38
C THR A 48 0.23 46.45 7.11
N GLY A 49 -0.11 45.17 7.38
CA GLY A 49 -1.51 44.76 7.33
C GLY A 49 -1.71 43.31 7.76
N ASP A 50 -1.95 43.19 9.05
CA ASP A 50 -2.80 42.26 9.76
C ASP A 50 -2.63 40.76 9.58
N SER A 51 -2.07 40.17 10.62
CA SER A 51 -2.07 38.76 10.96
C SER A 51 -3.48 38.33 11.36
N ALA A 52 -4.20 37.66 10.48
CA ALA A 52 -5.29 36.79 10.87
C ALA A 52 -4.76 35.38 10.93
N SER A 53 -4.29 34.96 12.10
CA SER A 53 -4.02 33.56 12.40
C SER A 53 -5.36 32.82 12.50
N THR A 54 -5.78 32.21 11.43
CA THR A 54 -6.82 31.19 11.49
C THR A 54 -6.13 29.94 12.01
N GLN A 55 -6.22 29.72 13.31
CA GLN A 55 -5.96 28.39 13.87
C GLN A 55 -7.08 27.48 13.37
N GLU A 56 -6.76 26.71 12.36
CA GLU A 56 -7.52 25.50 12.06
C GLU A 56 -7.30 24.55 13.24
N SER A 57 -8.32 24.48 14.09
CA SER A 57 -8.45 23.42 15.07
C SER A 57 -8.49 22.10 14.31
N GLN A 58 -7.36 21.37 14.33
CA GLN A 58 -7.35 19.95 14.01
C GLN A 58 -8.27 19.29 15.04
N SER A 59 -9.52 19.08 14.66
CA SER A 59 -10.37 18.12 15.32
C SER A 59 -9.75 16.75 15.07
N ASP A 60 -9.31 16.14 16.16
CA ASP A 60 -8.89 14.75 16.24
C ASP A 60 -10.15 13.88 16.07
N GLU A 61 -10.73 13.91 14.86
CA GLU A 61 -11.74 12.96 14.45
C GLU A 61 -11.03 11.73 13.91
N THR A 62 -10.95 10.70 14.75
CA THR A 62 -10.67 9.35 14.28
C THR A 62 -11.62 9.07 13.11
N PRO A 63 -11.15 8.78 11.90
CA PRO A 63 -12.02 8.52 10.77
C PRO A 63 -12.77 7.21 11.04
N SER A 64 -14.00 7.36 11.50
CA SER A 64 -15.00 6.31 11.55
C SER A 64 -15.41 6.01 10.11
N GLY A 65 -14.80 4.96 9.49
CA GLY A 65 -15.34 4.32 8.28
C GLY A 65 -15.70 5.25 7.10
N GLY A 66 -14.89 6.30 6.85
CA GLY A 66 -15.03 7.13 5.65
C GLY A 66 -14.58 6.37 4.41
N ASP A 67 -15.19 6.67 3.25
CA ASP A 67 -14.92 6.05 1.95
C ASP A 67 -13.42 6.03 1.63
N CYS A 68 -12.74 4.90 1.92
CA CYS A 68 -11.35 4.70 1.57
C CYS A 68 -11.24 4.59 0.05
N VAL A 69 -10.50 5.49 -0.56
CA VAL A 69 -10.17 5.41 -1.99
C VAL A 69 -8.86 4.66 -2.13
N LEU A 70 -8.90 3.51 -2.79
CA LEU A 70 -7.76 2.61 -2.94
C LEU A 70 -6.82 3.10 -4.05
N GLU A 71 -5.97 4.06 -3.72
CA GLU A 71 -5.02 4.67 -4.66
C GLU A 71 -3.62 4.84 -4.04
N VAL A 72 -2.70 5.36 -4.83
CA VAL A 72 -1.30 5.56 -4.43
C VAL A 72 -1.20 6.46 -3.19
N ASN A 73 -0.53 5.97 -2.13
CA ASN A 73 -0.33 6.65 -0.85
C ASN A 73 -1.61 7.08 -0.11
N ALA A 74 -2.78 6.55 -0.49
CA ALA A 74 -4.02 6.83 0.21
C ALA A 74 -3.97 6.39 1.68
N ASP A 75 -4.73 7.06 2.52
CA ASP A 75 -4.92 6.67 3.92
C ASP A 75 -6.25 5.93 4.08
N CYS A 76 -6.13 4.63 4.28
CA CYS A 76 -7.21 3.69 4.54
C CYS A 76 -7.01 3.00 5.90
N SER A 77 -6.35 3.68 6.83
CA SER A 77 -6.12 3.12 8.16
C SER A 77 -7.44 2.83 8.89
N GLY A 78 -7.54 1.64 9.47
CA GLY A 78 -8.76 1.19 10.16
C GLY A 78 -9.97 0.94 9.27
N ALA A 79 -9.85 1.03 7.95
CA ALA A 79 -10.96 0.78 7.03
C ALA A 79 -11.47 -0.67 7.12
N ASP A 80 -12.77 -0.87 6.95
CA ASP A 80 -13.37 -2.20 6.81
C ASP A 80 -13.50 -2.56 5.31
N LEU A 81 -12.57 -3.39 4.87
CA LEU A 81 -12.46 -3.91 3.50
C LEU A 81 -12.69 -5.43 3.47
N SER A 82 -13.33 -5.98 4.54
CA SER A 82 -13.52 -7.42 4.68
C SER A 82 -14.34 -8.00 3.54
N GLY A 83 -13.89 -9.14 3.00
CA GLY A 83 -14.56 -9.88 1.93
C GLY A 83 -14.68 -9.12 0.60
N GLN A 84 -14.03 -7.97 0.44
CA GLN A 84 -14.08 -7.22 -0.81
C GLN A 84 -13.15 -7.82 -1.87
N ASP A 85 -13.55 -7.68 -3.13
CA ASP A 85 -12.70 -7.99 -4.27
C ASP A 85 -11.85 -6.76 -4.62
N LEU A 86 -10.58 -6.83 -4.25
CA LEU A 86 -9.54 -5.82 -4.45
C LEU A 86 -8.49 -6.33 -5.44
N SER A 87 -8.88 -7.27 -6.32
CA SER A 87 -7.96 -7.86 -7.30
C SER A 87 -7.37 -6.81 -8.22
N ALA A 88 -6.08 -6.95 -8.50
CA ALA A 88 -5.33 -6.10 -9.42
C ALA A 88 -5.36 -4.58 -9.10
N ILE A 89 -5.72 -4.17 -7.88
CA ILE A 89 -5.60 -2.76 -7.49
C ILE A 89 -4.14 -2.29 -7.55
N VAL A 90 -3.96 -1.02 -7.86
CA VAL A 90 -2.63 -0.38 -7.92
C VAL A 90 -2.60 0.74 -6.88
N ALA A 91 -2.08 0.42 -5.69
CA ALA A 91 -2.04 1.33 -4.56
C ALA A 91 -0.69 1.25 -3.79
N PRO A 92 0.46 1.50 -4.45
CA PRO A 92 1.73 1.50 -3.74
C PRO A 92 1.75 2.57 -2.64
N GLY A 93 2.38 2.21 -1.51
CA GLY A 93 2.51 3.08 -0.35
C GLY A 93 1.23 3.34 0.44
N ILE A 94 0.12 2.68 0.09
CA ILE A 94 -1.16 2.83 0.79
C ILE A 94 -1.02 2.55 2.30
N ASN A 95 -1.70 3.34 3.10
CA ASN A 95 -1.79 3.13 4.55
C ASN A 95 -3.04 2.31 4.90
N LEU A 96 -2.82 1.05 5.24
CA LEU A 96 -3.85 0.07 5.67
C LEU A 96 -3.62 -0.37 7.12
N ARG A 97 -3.01 0.48 7.96
CA ARG A 97 -2.77 0.14 9.37
C ARG A 97 -4.07 -0.15 10.09
N GLY A 98 -4.13 -1.31 10.75
CA GLY A 98 -5.31 -1.74 11.49
C GLY A 98 -6.55 -1.95 10.64
N ALA A 99 -6.46 -1.93 9.32
CA ALA A 99 -7.59 -2.22 8.44
C ALA A 99 -8.05 -3.68 8.57
N ASN A 100 -9.34 -3.89 8.40
CA ASN A 100 -9.94 -5.22 8.32
C ASN A 100 -10.00 -5.66 6.85
N LEU A 101 -9.13 -6.58 6.46
CA LEU A 101 -9.04 -7.20 5.14
C LEU A 101 -9.40 -8.69 5.20
N SER A 102 -10.09 -9.12 6.27
CA SER A 102 -10.42 -10.53 6.45
C SER A 102 -11.27 -11.06 5.30
N GLY A 103 -10.84 -12.18 4.70
CA GLY A 103 -11.48 -12.78 3.53
C GLY A 103 -11.45 -11.93 2.26
N ALA A 104 -10.72 -10.82 2.22
CA ALA A 104 -10.60 -10.00 1.01
C ALA A 104 -9.79 -10.74 -0.08
N ILE A 105 -10.05 -10.42 -1.34
CA ILE A 105 -9.31 -10.94 -2.50
C ILE A 105 -8.40 -9.82 -3.00
N LEU A 106 -7.08 -9.99 -2.86
CA LEU A 106 -6.06 -9.03 -3.26
C LEU A 106 -5.20 -9.57 -4.42
N ASP A 107 -5.72 -10.56 -5.13
CA ASP A 107 -4.98 -11.28 -6.15
C ASP A 107 -4.44 -10.33 -7.25
N GLY A 108 -3.14 -10.42 -7.52
CA GLY A 108 -2.47 -9.56 -8.50
C GLY A 108 -2.36 -8.09 -8.11
N ALA A 109 -2.70 -7.70 -6.89
CA ALA A 109 -2.61 -6.31 -6.45
C ALA A 109 -1.16 -5.81 -6.39
N LEU A 110 -0.95 -4.53 -6.67
CA LEU A 110 0.32 -3.81 -6.58
C LEU A 110 0.32 -2.94 -5.31
N LEU A 111 0.92 -3.47 -4.23
CA LEU A 111 0.94 -2.88 -2.90
C LEU A 111 2.37 -2.63 -2.39
N VAL A 112 3.29 -2.30 -3.29
CA VAL A 112 4.70 -2.04 -2.97
C VAL A 112 4.79 -0.95 -1.89
N GLY A 113 5.53 -1.23 -0.81
CA GLY A 113 5.72 -0.29 0.30
C GLY A 113 4.46 0.01 1.11
N ALA A 114 3.40 -0.78 0.97
CA ALA A 114 2.16 -0.60 1.75
C ALA A 114 2.40 -0.76 3.26
N LYS A 115 1.62 -0.04 4.06
CA LYS A 115 1.70 -0.06 5.51
C LYS A 115 0.51 -0.83 6.06
N LEU A 116 0.74 -2.09 6.49
CA LEU A 116 -0.29 -3.01 6.99
C LEU A 116 -0.09 -3.38 8.47
N THR A 117 0.64 -2.56 9.23
CA THR A 117 0.87 -2.84 10.65
C THR A 117 -0.45 -3.07 11.38
N GLY A 118 -0.58 -4.25 12.03
CA GLY A 118 -1.77 -4.62 12.79
C GLY A 118 -3.05 -4.85 11.99
N ALA A 119 -2.98 -4.88 10.66
CA ALA A 119 -4.14 -5.20 9.83
C ALA A 119 -4.58 -6.67 10.01
N ASP A 120 -5.85 -6.96 9.72
CA ASP A 120 -6.41 -8.31 9.71
C ASP A 120 -6.56 -8.83 8.28
N LEU A 121 -5.72 -9.79 7.90
CA LEU A 121 -5.73 -10.50 6.62
C LEU A 121 -6.28 -11.92 6.75
N SER A 122 -6.94 -12.26 7.85
CA SER A 122 -7.42 -13.62 8.13
C SER A 122 -8.21 -14.19 6.95
N GLY A 123 -7.75 -15.30 6.38
CA GLY A 123 -8.41 -15.97 5.25
C GLY A 123 -8.40 -15.18 3.94
N ALA A 124 -7.66 -14.10 3.84
CA ALA A 124 -7.54 -13.33 2.59
C ALA A 124 -6.76 -14.10 1.52
N SER A 125 -6.99 -13.79 0.25
CA SER A 125 -6.20 -14.26 -0.88
C SER A 125 -5.28 -13.15 -1.39
N LEU A 126 -3.97 -13.45 -1.47
CA LEU A 126 -2.94 -12.55 -1.99
C LEU A 126 -2.15 -13.22 -3.12
N ALA A 127 -2.81 -14.07 -3.93
CA ALA A 127 -2.13 -14.74 -5.03
C ALA A 127 -1.55 -13.72 -6.02
N HIS A 128 -0.27 -13.91 -6.41
CA HIS A 128 0.44 -13.02 -7.34
C HIS A 128 0.53 -11.55 -6.90
N THR A 129 0.24 -11.23 -5.64
CA THR A 129 0.30 -9.87 -5.10
C THR A 129 1.75 -9.42 -4.93
N ASN A 130 2.02 -8.15 -5.22
CA ASN A 130 3.32 -7.54 -4.94
C ASN A 130 3.25 -6.67 -3.69
N LEU A 131 3.80 -7.17 -2.61
CA LEU A 131 3.95 -6.49 -1.31
C LEU A 131 5.42 -6.16 -0.99
N SER A 132 6.30 -6.10 -1.99
CA SER A 132 7.71 -5.84 -1.73
C SER A 132 7.92 -4.55 -0.92
N ALA A 133 8.83 -4.61 0.05
CA ALA A 133 9.13 -3.53 0.98
C ALA A 133 7.94 -3.03 1.82
N ALA A 134 6.84 -3.78 1.91
CA ALA A 134 5.71 -3.45 2.76
C ALA A 134 6.02 -3.71 4.25
N THR A 135 5.28 -3.03 5.14
CA THR A 135 5.35 -3.24 6.58
C THR A 135 4.12 -4.01 7.05
N LEU A 136 4.31 -5.27 7.43
CA LEU A 136 3.28 -6.18 7.94
C LEU A 136 3.53 -6.54 9.42
N THR A 137 4.15 -5.66 10.18
CA THR A 137 4.41 -5.90 11.61
C THR A 137 3.10 -6.13 12.36
N GLN A 138 3.06 -7.20 13.19
CA GLN A 138 1.87 -7.55 13.98
C GLN A 138 0.60 -7.81 13.15
N VAL A 139 0.74 -8.05 11.85
CA VAL A 139 -0.41 -8.40 11.01
C VAL A 139 -1.01 -9.72 11.47
N ARG A 140 -2.34 -9.82 11.42
CA ARG A 140 -3.06 -11.09 11.59
C ARG A 140 -3.33 -11.69 10.21
N ALA A 141 -2.70 -12.81 9.91
CA ALA A 141 -2.83 -13.47 8.62
C ALA A 141 -3.04 -15.00 8.76
N PRO A 142 -3.86 -15.49 9.74
CA PRO A 142 -4.14 -16.91 9.81
C PRO A 142 -4.94 -17.37 8.58
N ALA A 143 -4.61 -18.55 8.06
CA ALA A 143 -5.24 -19.15 6.88
C ALA A 143 -5.18 -18.28 5.61
N THR A 144 -4.32 -17.28 5.59
CA THR A 144 -4.10 -16.40 4.42
C THR A 144 -3.34 -17.15 3.33
N VAL A 145 -3.70 -16.92 2.07
CA VAL A 145 -3.05 -17.56 0.92
C VAL A 145 -2.07 -16.58 0.26
N PHE A 146 -0.76 -16.93 0.31
CA PHE A 146 0.33 -16.21 -0.35
C PHE A 146 0.89 -17.04 -1.52
N PHE A 147 0.05 -17.33 -2.50
CA PHE A 147 0.48 -18.09 -3.68
C PHE A 147 1.24 -17.20 -4.66
N GLU A 148 2.52 -17.54 -4.94
CA GLU A 148 3.40 -16.76 -5.83
C GLU A 148 3.44 -15.25 -5.49
N THR A 149 3.28 -14.92 -4.21
CA THR A 149 3.30 -13.55 -3.69
C THR A 149 4.74 -13.05 -3.57
N ASN A 150 4.97 -11.81 -3.94
CA ASN A 150 6.25 -11.14 -3.72
C ASN A 150 6.26 -10.43 -2.35
N LEU A 151 6.98 -11.00 -1.40
CA LEU A 151 7.21 -10.48 -0.05
C LEU A 151 8.70 -10.10 0.17
N THR A 152 9.42 -9.71 -0.89
CA THR A 152 10.83 -9.33 -0.75
C THR A 152 10.99 -8.08 0.12
N HIS A 153 11.97 -8.09 1.03
CA HIS A 153 12.25 -6.99 1.95
C HIS A 153 11.06 -6.60 2.86
N VAL A 154 10.12 -7.50 3.07
CA VAL A 154 8.94 -7.24 3.90
C VAL A 154 9.30 -7.37 5.38
N ASP A 155 8.67 -6.54 6.21
CA ASP A 155 8.74 -6.68 7.67
C ASP A 155 7.49 -7.40 8.18
N LEU A 156 7.63 -8.67 8.56
CA LEU A 156 6.61 -9.54 9.17
C LEU A 156 6.88 -9.78 10.67
N THR A 157 7.62 -8.88 11.31
CA THR A 157 7.94 -9.01 12.74
C THR A 157 6.68 -9.16 13.57
N GLN A 158 6.63 -10.18 14.42
CA GLN A 158 5.48 -10.51 15.29
C GLN A 158 4.16 -10.76 14.55
N ALA A 159 4.19 -11.11 13.28
CA ALA A 159 2.99 -11.46 12.51
C ALA A 159 2.40 -12.80 12.97
N ASP A 160 1.08 -12.93 12.87
CA ASP A 160 0.38 -14.21 13.05
C ASP A 160 0.15 -14.84 11.65
N LEU A 161 0.98 -15.82 11.31
CA LEU A 161 0.94 -16.58 10.05
C LEU A 161 0.44 -18.02 10.27
N ASN A 162 -0.24 -18.28 11.39
CA ASN A 162 -0.72 -19.61 11.71
C ASN A 162 -1.63 -20.15 10.60
N THR A 163 -1.36 -21.39 10.19
CA THR A 163 -2.10 -22.04 9.09
C THR A 163 -2.09 -21.32 7.74
N ALA A 164 -1.29 -20.26 7.59
CA ALA A 164 -1.14 -19.60 6.28
C ALA A 164 -0.55 -20.55 5.23
N VAL A 165 -0.76 -20.24 3.97
CA VAL A 165 -0.28 -21.04 2.82
C VAL A 165 0.67 -20.19 2.00
N MET A 166 1.96 -20.55 2.00
CA MET A 166 3.01 -19.93 1.21
C MET A 166 3.54 -20.94 0.18
N ILE A 167 3.12 -20.79 -1.05
CA ILE A 167 3.56 -21.67 -2.15
C ILE A 167 4.14 -20.80 -3.26
N GLY A 168 5.41 -21.00 -3.59
CA GLY A 168 6.11 -20.19 -4.59
C GLY A 168 6.29 -18.73 -4.17
N THR A 169 6.13 -18.43 -2.89
CA THR A 169 6.25 -17.09 -2.31
C THR A 169 7.72 -16.66 -2.26
N ASN A 170 8.02 -15.41 -2.56
CA ASN A 170 9.36 -14.87 -2.42
C ASN A 170 9.48 -14.06 -1.12
N LEU A 171 10.23 -14.59 -0.15
CA LEU A 171 10.54 -13.98 1.15
C LEU A 171 11.98 -13.43 1.21
N SER A 172 12.67 -13.30 0.09
CA SER A 172 14.08 -12.88 0.10
C SER A 172 14.24 -11.56 0.86
N SER A 173 15.17 -11.54 1.80
CA SER A 173 15.45 -10.41 2.70
C SER A 173 14.25 -9.97 3.56
N ALA A 174 13.25 -10.82 3.76
CA ALA A 174 12.15 -10.57 4.69
C ALA A 174 12.59 -10.78 6.15
N ASN A 175 11.88 -10.13 7.08
CA ASN A 175 12.09 -10.30 8.53
C ASN A 175 10.84 -10.88 9.17
N LEU A 176 10.93 -12.12 9.67
CA LEU A 176 9.85 -12.83 10.37
C LEU A 176 10.12 -12.96 11.88
N THR A 177 11.03 -12.19 12.45
CA THR A 177 11.39 -12.32 13.87
C THR A 177 10.14 -12.27 14.78
N GLY A 178 9.96 -13.31 15.58
CA GLY A 178 8.85 -13.42 16.53
C GLY A 178 7.49 -13.68 15.87
N ALA A 179 7.42 -13.95 14.59
CA ALA A 179 6.19 -14.37 13.95
C ALA A 179 5.74 -15.75 14.41
N SER A 180 4.43 -15.98 14.51
CA SER A 180 3.83 -17.29 14.79
C SER A 180 3.54 -18.00 13.47
N VAL A 181 4.02 -19.24 13.33
CA VAL A 181 3.97 -20.02 12.08
C VAL A 181 3.42 -21.43 12.29
N GLU A 182 2.58 -21.63 13.31
CA GLU A 182 2.01 -22.95 13.60
C GLU A 182 1.11 -23.41 12.44
N GLY A 183 1.39 -24.58 11.90
CA GLY A 183 0.64 -25.12 10.77
C GLY A 183 0.86 -24.40 9.43
N LEU A 184 1.86 -23.51 9.34
CA LEU A 184 2.24 -22.86 8.08
C LEU A 184 2.56 -23.91 7.01
N ILE A 185 1.94 -23.78 5.85
CA ILE A 185 2.29 -24.57 4.66
C ILE A 185 3.28 -23.75 3.83
N ASP A 186 4.56 -24.12 3.92
CA ASP A 186 5.67 -23.49 3.22
C ASP A 186 6.23 -24.43 2.15
N ARG A 187 5.99 -24.11 0.88
CA ARG A 187 6.48 -24.93 -0.25
C ARG A 187 7.02 -24.05 -1.38
N ARG A 188 8.21 -24.39 -1.87
CA ARG A 188 8.89 -23.66 -2.96
C ARG A 188 9.05 -22.17 -2.68
N THR A 189 9.17 -21.82 -1.42
CA THR A 189 9.36 -20.43 -0.97
C THR A 189 10.83 -20.07 -1.09
N GLU A 190 11.14 -18.93 -1.71
CA GLU A 190 12.48 -18.37 -1.76
C GLU A 190 12.78 -17.61 -0.47
N LYS A 191 13.88 -17.96 0.22
CA LYS A 191 14.24 -17.41 1.54
C LYS A 191 15.68 -16.86 1.56
N CYS A 192 16.15 -16.33 0.46
CA CYS A 192 17.50 -15.81 0.39
C CYS A 192 17.68 -14.58 1.28
N GLY A 193 18.49 -14.71 2.33
CA GLY A 193 18.70 -13.64 3.31
C GLY A 193 17.50 -13.36 4.22
N THR A 194 16.57 -14.30 4.35
CA THR A 194 15.40 -14.16 5.22
C THR A 194 15.79 -14.34 6.70
N ILE A 195 15.35 -13.44 7.56
CA ILE A 195 15.45 -13.62 9.02
C ILE A 195 14.21 -14.38 9.48
N TRP A 196 14.41 -15.60 9.99
CA TRP A 196 13.32 -16.48 10.43
C TRP A 196 12.80 -16.11 11.82
N THR A 197 11.80 -16.84 12.30
CA THR A 197 11.04 -16.51 13.52
C THR A 197 11.87 -16.46 14.79
N ASP A 198 12.95 -17.23 14.87
CA ASP A 198 13.91 -17.28 15.97
C ASP A 198 15.09 -16.29 15.82
N GLY A 199 15.10 -15.49 14.77
CA GLY A 199 16.16 -14.56 14.44
C GLY A 199 17.30 -15.19 13.63
N SER A 200 17.24 -16.49 13.29
CA SER A 200 18.22 -17.14 12.44
C SER A 200 18.10 -16.71 10.98
N LEU A 201 19.24 -16.74 10.27
CA LEU A 201 19.28 -16.41 8.85
C LEU A 201 18.99 -17.68 8.03
N ASP A 202 17.94 -17.64 7.22
CA ASP A 202 17.60 -18.68 6.26
C ASP A 202 18.03 -18.25 4.84
N ASN A 203 18.85 -19.07 4.21
CA ASN A 203 19.34 -18.89 2.85
C ASN A 203 18.89 -20.04 1.94
N SER A 204 17.86 -20.77 2.31
CA SER A 204 17.30 -21.80 1.47
C SER A 204 16.61 -21.16 0.26
N GLY A 205 17.02 -21.55 -0.94
CA GLY A 205 16.51 -20.96 -2.18
C GLY A 205 17.37 -19.83 -2.77
N CYS A 206 18.58 -19.55 -2.18
CA CYS A 206 19.58 -18.82 -2.92
C CYS A 206 20.17 -19.76 -4.00
#